data_29932e42ce7323a77e7d0e6ec64761a4
#
_entry.id   29932e42ce7323a77e7d0e6ec64761a4
#
_cell.length_a   1.000
_cell.length_b   1.000
_cell.length_c   1.000
_cell.angle_alpha   90.00
_cell.angle_beta   90.00
_cell.angle_gamma   90.00
#
_symmetry.space_group_name_H-M   'P 1'
#
loop_
_entity.id
_entity.type
_entity.pdbx_description
1 polymer ?
#
loop_
_entity_poly.entity_id
_entity_poly.type
_entity_poly.pdbx_seq_one_letter_code
_entity_poly.pdbx_strand_id
1 'polypeptide(L)'
;MDFIPYKAHECFEHLYYQIPMELFFNKKYKDKLNSDSKILYGFLLNRLTLSAKNNWVDKDGNIFLIFTRKEVEELLGLSDKTVTKAFKQLNECKLIYEKKQGANKPNLIYVGKIDHDKNLIKLIRKNYESRIVKSTTHDTENLRSNYNNNNYNNKGKKNGYQNYEQRHYDDLDFLYANYNFEN
;
A
#
# COMPACT_ATOMS: atom_id res chain seq x y z
N MET A 1 -20.82 -15.32 12.73
CA MET A 1 -20.54 -13.87 12.55
C MET A 1 -21.27 -13.45 11.29
N ASP A 2 -22.18 -12.47 11.40
CA ASP A 2 -22.94 -12.03 10.25
C ASP A 2 -22.09 -11.09 9.39
N PHE A 3 -22.19 -11.25 8.08
CA PHE A 3 -21.51 -10.36 7.14
C PHE A 3 -22.22 -9.00 7.11
N ILE A 4 -21.48 -7.91 7.40
CA ILE A 4 -21.99 -6.54 7.40
C ILE A 4 -21.20 -5.77 6.34
N PRO A 5 -21.81 -5.42 5.19
CA PRO A 5 -21.15 -4.62 4.16
C PRO A 5 -21.05 -3.15 4.56
N TYR A 6 -20.00 -2.46 4.06
CA TYR A 6 -19.91 -1.00 4.19
C TYR A 6 -21.03 -0.31 3.42
N LYS A 7 -21.59 0.75 4.01
CA LYS A 7 -22.59 1.60 3.34
C LYS A 7 -21.90 2.83 2.73
N ALA A 8 -22.47 3.37 1.67
CA ALA A 8 -21.87 4.47 0.91
C ALA A 8 -21.60 5.76 1.71
N HIS A 9 -22.30 5.95 2.84
CA HIS A 9 -22.15 7.13 3.72
C HIS A 9 -21.26 6.88 4.95
N GLU A 10 -20.72 5.66 5.12
CA GLU A 10 -19.84 5.34 6.23
C GLU A 10 -18.43 5.85 5.97
N CYS A 11 -17.84 6.53 6.95
CA CYS A 11 -16.44 6.91 6.92
C CYS A 11 -15.57 5.71 7.31
N PHE A 12 -14.43 5.55 6.62
CA PHE A 12 -13.46 4.51 6.93
C PHE A 12 -12.50 5.00 8.01
N GLU A 13 -12.76 4.64 9.26
CA GLU A 13 -11.93 4.99 10.43
C GLU A 13 -10.95 3.86 10.76
N HIS A 14 -10.05 3.53 9.83
CA HIS A 14 -9.07 2.47 10.03
C HIS A 14 -7.66 3.03 10.04
N LEU A 15 -6.79 2.39 10.84
CA LEU A 15 -5.35 2.60 10.74
C LEU A 15 -4.79 1.74 9.61
N TYR A 16 -3.96 2.31 8.76
CA TYR A 16 -3.40 1.64 7.60
C TYR A 16 -1.87 1.58 7.65
N TYR A 17 -1.32 0.49 7.14
CA TYR A 17 0.08 0.45 6.76
C TYR A 17 0.21 0.93 5.31
N GLN A 18 1.09 1.90 5.07
CA GLN A 18 1.32 2.39 3.72
C GLN A 18 2.35 1.51 3.01
N ILE A 19 1.98 0.98 1.87
CA ILE A 19 2.86 0.17 1.02
C ILE A 19 3.09 0.92 -0.28
N PRO A 20 4.35 1.28 -0.62
CA PRO A 20 4.64 2.03 -1.84
C PRO A 20 4.19 1.30 -3.10
N MET A 21 3.52 2.02 -4.00
CA MET A 21 3.01 1.46 -5.25
C MET A 21 4.13 0.99 -6.19
N GLU A 22 5.31 1.57 -6.11
CA GLU A 22 6.49 1.20 -6.89
C GLU A 22 6.86 -0.28 -6.74
N LEU A 23 6.59 -0.88 -5.58
CA LEU A 23 6.81 -2.32 -5.36
C LEU A 23 5.97 -3.22 -6.27
N PHE A 24 4.87 -2.71 -6.80
CA PHE A 24 3.94 -3.45 -7.65
C PHE A 24 4.11 -3.14 -9.13
N PHE A 25 4.61 -1.97 -9.46
CA PHE A 25 4.66 -1.48 -10.85
C PHE A 25 6.07 -1.37 -11.41
N ASN A 26 7.09 -1.10 -10.58
CA ASN A 26 8.47 -1.04 -11.04
C ASN A 26 9.00 -2.46 -11.28
N LYS A 27 9.49 -2.74 -12.49
CA LYS A 27 10.08 -4.04 -12.89
C LYS A 27 11.21 -4.48 -11.97
N LYS A 28 11.98 -3.53 -11.41
CA LYS A 28 13.06 -3.81 -10.46
C LYS A 28 12.58 -4.60 -9.24
N TYR A 29 11.34 -4.36 -8.79
CA TYR A 29 10.77 -4.93 -7.58
C TYR A 29 9.67 -5.95 -7.87
N LYS A 30 8.81 -5.67 -8.87
CA LYS A 30 7.60 -6.44 -9.15
C LYS A 30 7.87 -7.94 -9.30
N ASP A 31 8.90 -8.28 -10.08
CA ASP A 31 9.19 -9.66 -10.48
C ASP A 31 10.07 -10.40 -9.43
N LYS A 32 10.70 -9.66 -8.52
CA LYS A 32 11.61 -10.19 -7.51
C LYS A 32 10.99 -10.35 -6.13
N LEU A 33 10.00 -9.52 -5.82
CA LEU A 33 9.34 -9.51 -4.52
C LEU A 33 8.00 -10.22 -4.58
N ASN A 34 7.79 -11.17 -3.68
CA ASN A 34 6.46 -11.74 -3.43
C ASN A 34 5.60 -10.79 -2.56
N SER A 35 4.34 -11.15 -2.33
CA SER A 35 3.41 -10.34 -1.53
C SER A 35 3.90 -10.15 -0.11
N ASP A 36 4.44 -11.20 0.53
CA ASP A 36 4.92 -11.16 1.90
C ASP A 36 6.07 -10.17 2.07
N SER A 37 7.01 -10.13 1.09
CA SER A 37 8.13 -9.18 1.09
C SER A 37 7.64 -7.74 0.94
N LYS A 38 6.64 -7.49 0.09
CA LYS A 38 6.06 -6.15 -0.09
C LYS A 38 5.34 -5.68 1.15
N ILE A 39 4.59 -6.56 1.79
CA ILE A 39 3.91 -6.28 3.06
C ILE A 39 4.95 -6.01 4.14
N LEU A 40 5.95 -6.89 4.29
CA LEU A 40 7.02 -6.72 5.26
C LEU A 40 7.73 -5.37 5.10
N TYR A 41 8.04 -4.94 3.87
CA TYR A 41 8.64 -3.63 3.62
C TYR A 41 7.75 -2.48 4.12
N GLY A 42 6.44 -2.53 3.91
CA GLY A 42 5.49 -1.56 4.45
C GLY A 42 5.51 -1.50 5.98
N PHE A 43 5.59 -2.65 6.67
CA PHE A 43 5.75 -2.70 8.12
C PHE A 43 7.08 -2.07 8.58
N LEU A 44 8.18 -2.36 7.88
CA LEU A 44 9.49 -1.79 8.20
C LEU A 44 9.49 -0.27 8.03
N LEU A 45 8.85 0.27 6.98
CA LEU A 45 8.70 1.73 6.80
C LEU A 45 7.92 2.38 7.95
N ASN A 46 6.85 1.75 8.40
CA ASN A 46 6.08 2.26 9.54
C ASN A 46 6.94 2.27 10.81
N ARG A 47 7.73 1.23 11.06
CA ARG A 47 8.66 1.15 12.21
C ARG A 47 9.78 2.19 12.16
N LEU A 48 10.21 2.66 10.98
CA LEU A 48 11.19 3.75 10.88
C LEU A 48 10.76 5.00 11.65
N THR A 49 9.47 5.35 11.57
CA THR A 49 8.92 6.50 12.29
C THR A 49 9.07 6.35 13.81
N LEU A 50 8.86 5.14 14.34
CA LEU A 50 9.05 4.84 15.76
C LEU A 50 10.52 4.86 16.14
N SER A 51 11.39 4.30 15.31
CA SER A 51 12.85 4.29 15.56
C SER A 51 13.43 5.70 15.55
N ALA A 52 12.97 6.56 14.64
CA ALA A 52 13.37 7.97 14.61
C ALA A 52 12.95 8.70 15.90
N LYS A 53 11.72 8.46 16.39
CA LYS A 53 11.25 9.02 17.68
C LYS A 53 12.08 8.54 18.89
N ASN A 54 12.59 7.31 18.82
CA ASN A 54 13.43 6.71 19.87
C ASN A 54 14.91 7.05 19.72
N ASN A 55 15.30 7.89 18.76
CA ASN A 55 16.68 8.24 18.43
C ASN A 55 17.58 7.00 18.14
N TRP A 56 17.02 5.98 17.50
CA TRP A 56 17.78 4.81 17.06
C TRP A 56 18.56 5.13 15.80
N VAL A 57 19.65 5.88 15.98
CA VAL A 57 20.49 6.41 14.91
C VAL A 57 21.92 5.95 15.12
N ASP A 58 22.61 5.59 14.06
CA ASP A 58 24.03 5.25 14.12
C ASP A 58 24.91 6.52 14.07
N LYS A 59 26.23 6.31 14.12
CA LYS A 59 27.22 7.40 14.11
C LYS A 59 27.18 8.27 12.85
N ASP A 60 26.67 7.70 11.77
CA ASP A 60 26.56 8.35 10.45
C ASP A 60 25.19 9.01 10.23
N GLY A 61 24.33 9.00 11.26
CA GLY A 61 22.97 9.56 11.17
C GLY A 61 21.94 8.65 10.52
N ASN A 62 22.25 7.37 10.26
CA ASN A 62 21.29 6.46 9.65
C ASN A 62 20.38 5.83 10.70
N ILE A 63 19.08 5.83 10.44
CA ILE A 63 18.10 5.19 11.31
C ILE A 63 18.17 3.67 11.12
N PHE A 64 18.21 2.92 12.21
CA PHE A 64 18.12 1.47 12.20
C PHE A 64 16.89 0.98 12.94
N LEU A 65 16.47 -0.24 12.61
CA LEU A 65 15.40 -0.97 13.27
C LEU A 65 15.99 -2.17 14.01
N ILE A 66 15.36 -2.53 15.11
CA ILE A 66 15.51 -3.83 15.75
C ILE A 66 14.18 -4.55 15.56
N PHE A 67 14.19 -5.59 14.73
CA PHE A 67 12.99 -6.36 14.43
C PHE A 67 13.40 -7.79 14.07
N THR A 68 13.10 -8.71 14.95
CA THR A 68 13.51 -10.11 14.81
C THR A 68 12.59 -10.84 13.82
N ARG A 69 13.08 -11.92 13.21
CA ARG A 69 12.25 -12.77 12.36
C ARG A 69 11.07 -13.35 13.10
N LYS A 70 11.26 -13.72 14.37
CA LYS A 70 10.20 -14.23 15.23
C LYS A 70 9.05 -13.22 15.43
N GLU A 71 9.39 -11.95 15.67
CA GLU A 71 8.37 -10.90 15.75
C GLU A 71 7.61 -10.73 14.42
N VAL A 72 8.28 -10.92 13.27
CA VAL A 72 7.64 -10.88 11.96
C VAL A 72 6.73 -12.10 11.75
N GLU A 73 7.16 -13.29 12.16
CA GLU A 73 6.35 -14.52 12.12
C GLU A 73 5.04 -14.34 12.91
N GLU A 74 5.14 -13.86 14.13
CA GLU A 74 4.00 -13.61 15.00
C GLU A 74 3.07 -12.53 14.44
N LEU A 75 3.64 -11.42 13.93
CA LEU A 75 2.86 -10.30 13.41
C LEU A 75 2.11 -10.65 12.11
N LEU A 76 2.75 -11.39 11.21
CA LEU A 76 2.19 -11.69 9.88
C LEU A 76 1.55 -13.08 9.80
N GLY A 77 1.67 -13.91 10.83
CA GLY A 77 1.20 -15.29 10.83
C GLY A 77 1.92 -16.17 9.79
N LEU A 78 3.19 -15.87 9.52
CA LEU A 78 3.99 -16.57 8.50
C LEU A 78 4.95 -17.58 9.13
N SER A 79 5.33 -18.60 8.36
CA SER A 79 6.37 -19.55 8.78
C SER A 79 7.76 -18.92 8.69
N ASP A 80 8.74 -19.41 9.51
CA ASP A 80 10.14 -18.99 9.48
C ASP A 80 10.75 -19.02 8.07
N LYS A 81 10.49 -20.06 7.30
CA LYS A 81 10.95 -20.18 5.91
C LYS A 81 10.44 -19.04 5.03
N THR A 82 9.16 -18.68 5.18
CA THR A 82 8.53 -17.59 4.41
C THR A 82 9.12 -16.25 4.81
N VAL A 83 9.26 -16.00 6.11
CA VAL A 83 9.88 -14.77 6.63
C VAL A 83 11.33 -14.64 6.17
N THR A 84 12.11 -15.71 6.30
CA THR A 84 13.51 -15.74 5.83
C THR A 84 13.62 -15.46 4.35
N LYS A 85 12.71 -16.02 3.52
CA LYS A 85 12.65 -15.74 2.08
C LYS A 85 12.30 -14.27 1.82
N ALA A 86 11.36 -13.70 2.57
CA ALA A 86 10.98 -12.29 2.41
C ALA A 86 12.15 -11.35 2.72
N PHE A 87 12.87 -11.56 3.81
CA PHE A 87 14.09 -10.81 4.13
C PHE A 87 15.15 -10.94 3.04
N LYS A 88 15.38 -12.15 2.54
CA LYS A 88 16.34 -12.38 1.46
C LYS A 88 15.98 -11.58 0.20
N GLN A 89 14.72 -11.61 -0.23
CA GLN A 89 14.24 -10.86 -1.39
C GLN A 89 14.42 -9.35 -1.22
N LEU A 90 14.12 -8.82 -0.03
CA LEU A 90 14.31 -7.40 0.27
C LEU A 90 15.80 -7.00 0.23
N ASN A 91 16.70 -7.84 0.78
CA ASN A 91 18.15 -7.63 0.69
C ASN A 91 18.64 -7.65 -0.76
N GLU A 92 18.22 -8.62 -1.56
CA GLU A 92 18.59 -8.73 -2.98
C GLU A 92 18.13 -7.50 -3.80
N CYS A 93 17.00 -6.92 -3.44
CA CYS A 93 16.50 -5.69 -4.04
C CYS A 93 17.12 -4.41 -3.46
N LYS A 94 18.02 -4.53 -2.49
CA LYS A 94 18.62 -3.40 -1.75
C LYS A 94 17.60 -2.49 -1.04
N LEU A 95 16.47 -3.07 -0.68
CA LEU A 95 15.44 -2.39 0.10
C LEU A 95 15.66 -2.48 1.61
N ILE A 96 16.49 -3.42 2.05
CA ILE A 96 16.99 -3.49 3.41
C ILE A 96 18.47 -3.88 3.40
N TYR A 97 19.14 -3.57 4.50
CA TYR A 97 20.46 -4.06 4.82
C TYR A 97 20.49 -4.53 6.28
N GLU A 98 20.90 -5.77 6.50
CA GLU A 98 21.01 -6.36 7.84
C GLU A 98 22.45 -6.34 8.33
N LYS A 99 22.72 -5.64 9.44
CA LYS A 99 24.02 -5.62 10.12
C LYS A 99 24.00 -6.53 11.33
N LYS A 100 24.84 -7.55 11.34
CA LYS A 100 25.01 -8.43 12.51
C LYS A 100 25.72 -7.70 13.65
N GLN A 101 25.21 -7.87 14.88
CA GLN A 101 25.80 -7.28 16.09
C GLN A 101 26.67 -8.26 16.89
N GLY A 102 26.79 -9.51 16.45
CA GLY A 102 27.49 -10.59 17.15
C GLY A 102 26.52 -11.65 17.70
N ALA A 103 27.07 -12.61 18.46
CA ALA A 103 26.26 -13.68 19.03
C ALA A 103 25.23 -13.13 20.03
N ASN A 104 24.04 -13.72 20.05
CA ASN A 104 22.94 -13.40 20.96
C ASN A 104 22.39 -11.96 20.90
N LYS A 105 22.72 -11.19 19.85
CA LYS A 105 22.14 -9.87 19.63
C LYS A 105 21.31 -9.87 18.33
N PRO A 106 20.13 -9.23 18.31
CA PRO A 106 19.34 -9.09 17.09
C PRO A 106 20.11 -8.27 16.04
N ASN A 107 19.90 -8.56 14.77
CA ASN A 107 20.48 -7.76 13.70
C ASN A 107 19.88 -6.35 13.69
N LEU A 108 20.73 -5.37 13.37
CA LEU A 108 20.23 -4.04 13.00
C LEU A 108 19.76 -4.09 11.55
N ILE A 109 18.57 -3.56 11.29
CA ILE A 109 17.98 -3.49 9.95
C ILE A 109 17.96 -2.02 9.53
N TYR A 110 18.61 -1.72 8.43
CA TYR A 110 18.53 -0.42 7.76
C TYR A 110 17.57 -0.56 6.59
N VAL A 111 16.59 0.35 6.51
CA VAL A 111 15.61 0.34 5.42
C VAL A 111 16.09 1.29 4.33
N GLY A 112 16.29 0.75 3.14
CA GLY A 112 16.72 1.49 1.97
C GLY A 112 15.56 2.27 1.35
N LYS A 113 15.87 3.41 0.72
CA LYS A 113 14.89 4.20 -0.02
C LYS A 113 14.50 3.47 -1.30
N ILE A 114 13.23 3.58 -1.66
CA ILE A 114 12.71 3.10 -2.94
C ILE A 114 13.12 4.06 -4.05
N ASP A 115 13.39 3.53 -5.26
CA ASP A 115 13.67 4.36 -6.41
C ASP A 115 12.38 5.03 -6.89
N HIS A 116 12.29 6.34 -6.71
CA HIS A 116 11.20 7.17 -7.20
C HIS A 116 11.40 7.51 -8.68
N ASP A 117 10.71 6.81 -9.55
CA ASP A 117 10.59 7.18 -10.97
C ASP A 117 9.34 8.04 -11.17
N LYS A 118 9.55 9.36 -11.33
CA LYS A 118 8.45 10.32 -11.55
C LYS A 118 7.61 9.98 -12.79
N ASN A 119 8.21 9.38 -13.82
CA ASN A 119 7.49 8.98 -15.03
C ASN A 119 6.62 7.76 -14.77
N LEU A 120 7.14 6.79 -14.02
CA LEU A 120 6.39 5.61 -13.59
C LEU A 120 5.17 6.03 -12.73
N ILE A 121 5.36 6.93 -11.79
CA ILE A 121 4.28 7.44 -10.94
C ILE A 121 3.19 8.13 -11.77
N LYS A 122 3.56 8.97 -12.75
CA LYS A 122 2.59 9.59 -13.67
C LYS A 122 1.83 8.55 -14.48
N LEU A 123 2.52 7.51 -14.98
CA LEU A 123 1.89 6.40 -15.72
C LEU A 123 0.92 5.60 -14.85
N ILE A 124 1.30 5.33 -13.60
CA ILE A 124 0.47 4.62 -12.63
C ILE A 124 -0.81 5.42 -12.37
N ARG A 125 -0.70 6.71 -12.05
CA ARG A 125 -1.84 7.61 -11.82
C ARG A 125 -2.77 7.63 -13.03
N LYS A 126 -2.24 7.87 -14.22
CA LYS A 126 -3.03 7.88 -15.46
C LYS A 126 -3.75 6.56 -15.73
N ASN A 127 -3.09 5.42 -15.52
CA ASN A 127 -3.68 4.10 -15.69
C ASN A 127 -4.73 3.78 -14.61
N TYR A 128 -4.53 4.27 -13.39
CA TYR A 128 -5.49 4.10 -12.30
C TYR A 128 -6.77 4.89 -12.58
N GLU A 129 -6.65 6.15 -12.96
CA GLU A 129 -7.77 7.00 -13.35
C GLU A 129 -8.53 6.42 -14.55
N SER A 130 -7.83 5.97 -15.61
CA SER A 130 -8.46 5.38 -16.77
C SER A 130 -9.15 4.03 -16.50
N ARG A 131 -8.70 3.27 -15.52
CA ARG A 131 -9.36 2.01 -15.10
C ARG A 131 -10.62 2.27 -14.28
N ILE A 132 -10.60 3.26 -13.39
CA ILE A 132 -11.79 3.64 -12.62
C ILE A 132 -12.89 4.10 -13.59
N VAL A 133 -12.56 4.97 -14.54
CA VAL A 133 -13.53 5.46 -15.54
C VAL A 133 -14.06 4.33 -16.42
N LYS A 134 -13.21 3.40 -16.88
CA LYS A 134 -13.66 2.25 -17.69
C LYS A 134 -14.47 1.23 -16.91
N SER A 135 -14.14 1.00 -15.63
CA SER A 135 -14.91 0.11 -14.76
C SER A 135 -16.32 0.63 -14.52
N THR A 136 -16.48 1.93 -14.26
CA THR A 136 -17.80 2.52 -14.05
C THR A 136 -18.68 2.53 -15.32
N THR A 137 -18.09 2.64 -16.51
CA THR A 137 -18.84 2.57 -17.78
C THR A 137 -19.19 1.14 -18.18
N HIS A 138 -18.30 0.16 -17.94
CA HIS A 138 -18.55 -1.25 -18.29
C HIS A 138 -19.57 -1.92 -17.35
N ASP A 139 -19.58 -1.58 -16.08
CA ASP A 139 -20.53 -2.13 -15.11
C ASP A 139 -21.96 -1.62 -15.37
N THR A 140 -22.12 -0.37 -15.86
CA THR A 140 -23.42 0.17 -16.24
C THR A 140 -23.97 -0.41 -17.54
N GLU A 141 -23.12 -0.79 -18.50
CA GLU A 141 -23.56 -1.44 -19.74
C GLU A 141 -23.95 -2.91 -19.53
N ASN A 142 -23.20 -3.65 -18.72
CA ASN A 142 -23.52 -5.04 -18.37
C ASN A 142 -24.76 -5.16 -17.48
N LEU A 143 -25.05 -4.19 -16.63
CA LEU A 143 -26.29 -4.15 -15.85
C LEU A 143 -27.51 -3.84 -16.75
N ARG A 144 -27.34 -3.10 -17.84
CA ARG A 144 -28.42 -2.86 -18.80
C ARG A 144 -28.76 -4.07 -19.67
N SER A 145 -27.78 -4.93 -19.99
CA SER A 145 -28.02 -6.12 -20.83
C SER A 145 -28.72 -7.26 -20.06
N ASN A 146 -28.70 -7.27 -18.75
CA ASN A 146 -29.36 -8.31 -17.95
C ASN A 146 -30.82 -7.99 -17.54
N TYR A 147 -31.31 -6.78 -17.83
CA TYR A 147 -32.68 -6.36 -17.47
C TYR A 147 -33.71 -6.49 -18.60
N ASN A 148 -33.34 -7.03 -19.77
CA ASN A 148 -34.25 -7.07 -20.95
C ASN A 148 -34.96 -8.41 -21.16
N ASN A 149 -35.27 -9.15 -20.09
CA ASN A 149 -36.16 -10.31 -20.22
C ASN A 149 -37.17 -10.41 -19.08
N ASN A 150 -37.94 -9.36 -18.83
CA ASN A 150 -39.27 -9.52 -18.22
C ASN A 150 -40.14 -8.30 -18.59
N ASN A 151 -41.01 -8.49 -19.57
CA ASN A 151 -42.13 -7.65 -19.90
C ASN A 151 -43.01 -7.47 -18.65
N TYR A 152 -43.03 -6.28 -18.05
CA TYR A 152 -44.23 -5.75 -17.41
C TYR A 152 -44.26 -4.22 -17.55
N ASN A 153 -45.27 -3.77 -18.26
CA ASN A 153 -45.67 -2.37 -18.34
C ASN A 153 -45.88 -1.77 -16.97
N ASN A 154 -45.11 -0.74 -16.63
CA ASN A 154 -45.56 0.25 -15.64
C ASN A 154 -44.99 1.64 -15.98
N LYS A 155 -45.92 2.51 -16.41
CA LYS A 155 -45.68 3.94 -16.56
C LYS A 155 -45.50 4.56 -15.16
N GLY A 156 -44.44 5.31 -14.95
CA GLY A 156 -44.43 6.38 -13.95
C GLY A 156 -43.25 6.39 -12.99
N LYS A 157 -42.52 7.43 -13.15
CA LYS A 157 -41.69 8.26 -12.24
C LYS A 157 -40.20 8.25 -12.56
N LYS A 158 -39.80 9.36 -13.14
CA LYS A 158 -38.41 9.81 -13.24
C LYS A 158 -37.88 10.09 -11.83
N ASN A 159 -36.98 9.24 -11.30
CA ASN A 159 -36.12 9.60 -10.20
C ASN A 159 -34.77 10.04 -10.78
N GLY A 160 -34.50 11.35 -10.68
CA GLY A 160 -33.23 11.92 -11.04
C GLY A 160 -32.14 11.37 -10.10
N TYR A 161 -31.15 10.73 -10.71
CA TYR A 161 -29.90 10.45 -9.99
C TYR A 161 -29.19 11.78 -9.80
N GLN A 162 -29.00 12.19 -8.55
CA GLN A 162 -28.17 13.33 -8.20
C GLN A 162 -26.74 13.01 -8.60
N ASN A 163 -26.13 13.86 -9.45
CA ASN A 163 -24.70 13.85 -9.71
C ASN A 163 -23.97 14.12 -8.39
N TYR A 164 -23.31 13.10 -7.87
CA TYR A 164 -22.33 13.30 -6.81
C TYR A 164 -21.12 13.99 -7.44
N GLU A 165 -20.81 15.20 -6.96
CA GLU A 165 -19.55 15.87 -7.29
C GLU A 165 -18.40 14.96 -6.91
N GLN A 166 -17.61 14.57 -7.90
CA GLN A 166 -16.36 13.85 -7.66
C GLN A 166 -15.45 14.78 -6.86
N ARG A 167 -15.02 14.34 -5.67
CA ARG A 167 -14.01 15.05 -4.91
C ARG A 167 -12.77 15.20 -5.78
N HIS A 168 -12.35 16.43 -6.03
CA HIS A 168 -11.07 16.74 -6.64
C HIS A 168 -9.97 16.20 -5.70
N TYR A 169 -9.17 15.27 -6.21
CA TYR A 169 -7.99 14.73 -5.50
C TYR A 169 -6.77 15.65 -5.58
N ASP A 170 -6.97 16.96 -5.72
CA ASP A 170 -5.88 17.94 -5.67
C ASP A 170 -5.27 18.08 -4.26
N ASP A 171 -5.95 17.57 -3.22
CA ASP A 171 -5.47 17.60 -1.83
C ASP A 171 -4.46 16.49 -1.46
N LEU A 172 -4.10 15.60 -2.39
CA LEU A 172 -3.06 14.61 -2.10
C LEU A 172 -1.66 15.23 -1.96
N ASP A 173 -1.44 16.41 -2.52
CA ASP A 173 -0.19 17.15 -2.32
C ASP A 173 -0.02 17.63 -0.87
N PHE A 174 -1.11 17.82 -0.11
CA PHE A 174 -1.08 18.14 1.31
C PHE A 174 -0.55 16.97 2.17
N LEU A 175 -0.79 15.72 1.77
CA LEU A 175 -0.26 14.54 2.46
C LEU A 175 1.25 14.36 2.25
N TYR A 176 1.80 14.94 1.17
CA TYR A 176 3.23 14.89 0.85
C TYR A 176 3.98 16.18 1.20
N ALA A 177 3.27 17.31 1.38
CA ALA A 177 3.87 18.60 1.72
C ALA A 177 4.44 18.66 3.16
N ASN A 178 4.01 17.78 4.06
CA ASN A 178 4.48 17.72 5.44
C ASN A 178 5.77 16.88 5.63
N TYR A 179 6.45 16.46 4.55
CA TYR A 179 7.74 15.76 4.59
C TYR A 179 8.90 16.61 4.08
N ASN A 180 8.81 17.93 4.18
CA ASN A 180 10.02 18.76 4.05
C ASN A 180 10.78 18.71 5.37
N PHE A 181 11.85 17.93 5.40
CA PHE A 181 12.93 18.10 6.34
C PHE A 181 13.59 19.44 6.01
N GLU A 182 13.24 20.48 6.71
CA GLU A 182 14.09 21.66 6.79
C GLU A 182 15.30 21.32 7.68
N ASN A 183 16.47 21.70 7.20
CA ASN A 183 17.85 21.55 7.65
C ASN A 183 18.09 21.57 9.18
#